data_0fd2db045cd22438c96762de1e228f5a
#
_entry.id   0fd2db045cd22438c96762de1e228f5a
#
_cell.length_a   1.000
_cell.length_b   1.000
_cell.length_c   1.000
_cell.angle_alpha   90.00
_cell.angle_beta   90.00
_cell.angle_gamma   90.00
#
_symmetry.space_group_name_H-M   'P 1'
#
loop_
_entity.id
_entity.type
_entity.pdbx_description
1 polymer ?
#
loop_
_entity_poly.entity_id
_entity_poly.type
_entity_poly.pdbx_seq_one_letter_code
_entity_poly.pdbx_strand_id
1 'polypeptide(L)'
;MKALCRAAYFGVPFTKSASFSLGRRFGFTLIELLVVITIIAILMAMLLSAIFKAKGKAHQIVCADKLRQWGMATQYYVADNGDYLPKDGAPNGTSINGGWYVDLPPYLNLKPYREMRWRTNAEERIDRSLAWFCPSNPRRSNGNNLFHYCLNEYVNKTGIENAPILYSSLKIPSKTVWLFDSKNLPAVGYWNFIHTNIHGNGANILFLDGHVKRHRSSEYWDYDSKKAKINTADLIWIP
;
A
#
# COMPACT_ATOMS: atom_id res chain seq x y z
N MET A 1 35.73 -27.16 -76.67
CA MET A 1 35.89 -28.47 -76.11
C MET A 1 34.67 -28.87 -75.32
N LYS A 2 33.92 -29.84 -75.81
CA LYS A 2 32.63 -30.26 -75.20
C LYS A 2 32.94 -31.34 -74.17
N ALA A 3 32.47 -31.30 -72.97
CA ALA A 3 32.43 -32.38 -72.03
C ALA A 3 30.98 -32.59 -71.54
N LEU A 4 30.42 -33.70 -71.97
CA LEU A 4 29.13 -34.24 -71.58
C LEU A 4 29.24 -34.86 -70.18
N CYS A 5 28.36 -34.41 -69.26
CA CYS A 5 28.16 -35.11 -68.02
C CYS A 5 26.79 -35.81 -68.03
N ARG A 6 26.85 -37.19 -68.03
CA ARG A 6 25.69 -38.06 -67.95
C ARG A 6 25.02 -37.97 -66.59
N ALA A 7 23.72 -37.69 -66.57
CA ALA A 7 22.91 -37.84 -65.36
C ALA A 7 22.53 -39.29 -65.11
N ALA A 8 22.93 -39.83 -64.00
CA ALA A 8 22.48 -41.13 -63.50
C ALA A 8 21.15 -41.00 -62.77
N TYR A 9 20.12 -41.61 -63.33
CA TYR A 9 18.79 -41.70 -62.63
C TYR A 9 18.90 -42.76 -61.57
N PHE A 10 18.90 -42.33 -60.31
CA PHE A 10 18.68 -43.24 -59.15
C PHE A 10 17.15 -43.34 -58.94
N GLY A 11 16.59 -44.52 -59.24
CA GLY A 11 15.20 -44.84 -58.92
C GLY A 11 15.01 -44.97 -57.41
N VAL A 12 14.21 -44.10 -56.86
CA VAL A 12 13.77 -44.18 -55.47
C VAL A 12 12.62 -45.20 -55.37
N PRO A 13 12.72 -46.22 -54.53
CA PRO A 13 11.62 -47.20 -54.38
C PRO A 13 10.43 -46.53 -53.70
N PHE A 14 9.26 -46.63 -54.33
CA PHE A 14 7.97 -46.26 -53.76
C PHE A 14 7.72 -47.05 -52.48
N THR A 15 7.89 -46.46 -51.35
CA THR A 15 7.48 -47.05 -50.07
C THR A 15 5.97 -47.05 -49.98
N LYS A 16 5.40 -48.22 -49.65
CA LYS A 16 3.98 -48.48 -49.41
C LYS A 16 3.42 -47.44 -48.46
N SER A 17 2.31 -46.78 -48.85
CA SER A 17 1.52 -45.93 -47.97
C SER A 17 1.07 -46.71 -46.74
N ALA A 18 1.59 -46.33 -45.58
CA ALA A 18 1.06 -46.78 -44.30
C ALA A 18 -0.38 -46.29 -44.17
N SER A 19 -1.32 -47.21 -44.18
CA SER A 19 -2.72 -46.91 -43.87
C SER A 19 -2.80 -46.45 -42.43
N PHE A 20 -2.93 -45.13 -42.23
CA PHE A 20 -3.19 -44.55 -40.92
C PHE A 20 -4.61 -44.97 -40.52
N SER A 21 -4.69 -45.94 -39.62
CA SER A 21 -5.95 -46.32 -38.98
C SER A 21 -6.50 -45.10 -38.29
N LEU A 22 -7.58 -44.52 -38.82
CA LEU A 22 -8.35 -43.50 -38.13
C LEU A 22 -8.96 -44.15 -36.88
N GLY A 23 -8.25 -44.01 -35.74
CA GLY A 23 -8.81 -44.34 -34.43
C GLY A 23 -10.20 -43.67 -34.28
N ARG A 24 -11.15 -44.38 -33.73
CA ARG A 24 -12.50 -43.87 -33.44
C ARG A 24 -12.42 -42.49 -32.84
N ARG A 25 -12.83 -41.48 -33.59
CA ARG A 25 -13.04 -40.14 -33.07
C ARG A 25 -14.28 -40.21 -32.18
N PHE A 26 -14.07 -40.23 -30.88
CA PHE A 26 -15.19 -40.06 -29.94
C PHE A 26 -15.74 -38.63 -30.16
N GLY A 27 -16.96 -38.55 -30.71
CA GLY A 27 -17.66 -37.27 -30.86
C GLY A 27 -18.00 -36.74 -29.50
N PHE A 28 -17.52 -35.54 -29.21
CA PHE A 28 -17.84 -34.82 -27.94
C PHE A 28 -19.27 -34.32 -28.03
N THR A 29 -20.11 -34.66 -27.07
CA THR A 29 -21.49 -34.19 -27.06
C THR A 29 -21.58 -32.75 -26.52
N LEU A 30 -22.58 -32.00 -27.01
CA LEU A 30 -22.81 -30.62 -26.56
C LEU A 30 -23.08 -30.58 -25.05
N ILE A 31 -23.73 -31.58 -24.48
CA ILE A 31 -24.00 -31.68 -23.05
C ILE A 31 -22.73 -31.90 -22.22
N GLU A 32 -21.80 -32.72 -22.69
CA GLU A 32 -20.51 -32.91 -22.00
C GLU A 32 -19.71 -31.61 -21.94
N LEU A 33 -19.70 -30.82 -23.02
CA LEU A 33 -19.08 -29.52 -23.02
C LEU A 33 -19.79 -28.57 -22.06
N LEU A 34 -21.11 -28.53 -22.08
CA LEU A 34 -21.92 -27.65 -21.21
C LEU A 34 -21.68 -27.92 -19.73
N VAL A 35 -21.66 -29.21 -19.34
CA VAL A 35 -21.42 -29.58 -17.93
C VAL A 35 -20.03 -29.16 -17.47
N VAL A 36 -19.01 -29.37 -18.30
CA VAL A 36 -17.63 -28.98 -17.94
C VAL A 36 -17.50 -27.47 -17.74
N ILE A 37 -18.05 -26.66 -18.66
CA ILE A 37 -17.97 -25.18 -18.51
C ILE A 37 -18.76 -24.67 -17.31
N THR A 38 -19.90 -25.29 -16.97
CA THR A 38 -20.68 -24.92 -15.78
C THR A 38 -19.92 -25.22 -14.48
N ILE A 39 -19.27 -26.38 -14.39
CA ILE A 39 -18.44 -26.73 -13.21
C ILE A 39 -17.27 -25.75 -13.08
N ILE A 40 -16.57 -25.47 -14.18
CA ILE A 40 -15.45 -24.52 -14.17
C ILE A 40 -15.95 -23.13 -13.76
N ALA A 41 -17.10 -22.67 -14.26
CA ALA A 41 -17.67 -21.36 -13.92
C ALA A 41 -17.97 -21.24 -12.41
N ILE A 42 -18.54 -22.29 -11.80
CA ILE A 42 -18.83 -22.32 -10.36
C ILE A 42 -17.54 -22.27 -9.54
N LEU A 43 -16.56 -23.09 -9.91
CA LEU A 43 -15.26 -23.10 -9.22
C LEU A 43 -14.54 -21.75 -9.34
N MET A 44 -14.54 -21.16 -10.52
CA MET A 44 -13.95 -19.83 -10.74
C MET A 44 -14.65 -18.74 -9.93
N ALA A 45 -15.97 -18.77 -9.81
CA ALA A 45 -16.72 -17.79 -9.02
C ALA A 45 -16.31 -17.82 -7.53
N MET A 46 -16.15 -19.02 -6.96
CA MET A 46 -15.69 -19.18 -5.58
C MET A 46 -14.22 -18.72 -5.42
N LEU A 47 -13.34 -19.08 -6.35
CA LEU A 47 -11.93 -18.71 -6.32
C LEU A 47 -11.73 -17.19 -6.42
N LEU A 48 -12.49 -16.51 -7.28
CA LEU A 48 -12.37 -15.07 -7.49
C LEU A 48 -12.68 -14.29 -6.21
N SER A 49 -13.70 -14.68 -5.45
CA SER A 49 -14.04 -14.05 -4.17
C SER A 49 -12.95 -14.20 -3.13
N ALA A 50 -12.28 -15.36 -3.08
CA ALA A 50 -11.15 -15.61 -2.19
C ALA A 50 -9.92 -14.77 -2.56
N ILE A 51 -9.62 -14.65 -3.85
CA ILE A 51 -8.51 -13.84 -4.36
C ILE A 51 -8.68 -12.36 -4.00
N PHE A 52 -9.87 -11.77 -4.16
CA PHE A 52 -10.12 -10.38 -3.78
C PHE A 52 -9.90 -10.13 -2.28
N LYS A 53 -10.36 -11.04 -1.42
CA LYS A 53 -10.11 -10.96 0.04
C LYS A 53 -8.62 -11.08 0.37
N ALA A 54 -7.92 -12.03 -0.24
CA ALA A 54 -6.49 -12.22 -0.05
C ALA A 54 -5.68 -10.99 -0.50
N LYS A 55 -5.99 -10.40 -1.67
CA LYS A 55 -5.37 -9.18 -2.16
C LYS A 55 -5.59 -8.00 -1.21
N GLY A 56 -6.81 -7.83 -0.67
CA GLY A 56 -7.07 -6.79 0.32
C GLY A 56 -6.22 -6.95 1.59
N LYS A 57 -6.05 -8.18 2.07
CA LYS A 57 -5.15 -8.48 3.21
C LYS A 57 -3.68 -8.24 2.89
N ALA A 58 -3.21 -8.61 1.71
CA ALA A 58 -1.85 -8.34 1.28
C ALA A 58 -1.57 -6.83 1.25
N HIS A 59 -2.46 -6.03 0.67
CA HIS A 59 -2.33 -4.56 0.68
C HIS A 59 -2.32 -3.99 2.10
N GLN A 60 -3.14 -4.52 3.02
CA GLN A 60 -3.14 -4.10 4.42
C GLN A 60 -1.77 -4.32 5.08
N ILE A 61 -1.17 -5.49 4.86
CA ILE A 61 0.16 -5.83 5.41
C ILE A 61 1.23 -4.91 4.83
N VAL A 62 1.21 -4.65 3.52
CA VAL A 62 2.14 -3.71 2.87
C VAL A 62 1.99 -2.30 3.44
N CYS A 63 0.75 -1.81 3.67
CA CYS A 63 0.55 -0.50 4.30
C CYS A 63 1.07 -0.46 5.73
N ALA A 64 0.86 -1.53 6.51
CA ALA A 64 1.39 -1.63 7.87
C ALA A 64 2.93 -1.66 7.88
N ASP A 65 3.56 -2.34 6.93
CA ASP A 65 5.01 -2.37 6.80
C ASP A 65 5.58 -0.99 6.48
N LYS A 66 4.95 -0.23 5.59
CA LYS A 66 5.34 1.15 5.30
C LYS A 66 5.24 2.06 6.54
N LEU A 67 4.20 1.90 7.34
CA LEU A 67 4.11 2.60 8.63
C LEU A 67 5.24 2.19 9.59
N ARG A 68 5.62 0.89 9.63
CA ARG A 68 6.79 0.46 10.42
C ARG A 68 8.08 1.10 9.96
N GLN A 69 8.28 1.26 8.64
CA GLN A 69 9.44 1.98 8.11
C GLN A 69 9.49 3.42 8.64
N TRP A 70 8.37 4.15 8.63
CA TRP A 70 8.29 5.47 9.25
C TRP A 70 8.54 5.43 10.76
N GLY A 71 8.08 4.40 11.45
CA GLY A 71 8.38 4.19 12.88
C GLY A 71 9.87 4.03 13.13
N MET A 72 10.57 3.18 12.36
CA MET A 72 12.02 3.03 12.45
C MET A 72 12.75 4.33 12.16
N ALA A 73 12.35 5.06 11.10
CA ALA A 73 12.91 6.37 10.79
C ALA A 73 12.76 7.36 11.95
N THR A 74 11.61 7.33 12.63
CA THR A 74 11.36 8.17 13.82
C THR A 74 12.32 7.82 14.96
N GLN A 75 12.53 6.53 15.26
CA GLN A 75 13.44 6.10 16.31
C GLN A 75 14.88 6.48 16.01
N TYR A 76 15.34 6.33 14.77
CA TYR A 76 16.66 6.78 14.35
C TYR A 76 16.81 8.30 14.48
N TYR A 77 15.79 9.05 14.02
CA TYR A 77 15.80 10.50 14.17
C TYR A 77 15.91 10.94 15.64
N VAL A 78 15.12 10.34 16.53
CA VAL A 78 15.14 10.65 17.98
C VAL A 78 16.54 10.37 18.57
N ALA A 79 17.16 9.25 18.20
CA ALA A 79 18.50 8.90 18.66
C ALA A 79 19.57 9.92 18.21
N ASP A 80 19.45 10.43 16.97
CA ASP A 80 20.42 11.37 16.40
C ASP A 80 20.17 12.82 16.81
N ASN A 81 18.96 13.15 17.26
CA ASN A 81 18.54 14.52 17.55
C ASN A 81 18.27 14.79 19.04
N GLY A 82 19.00 14.11 19.93
CA GLY A 82 18.97 14.42 21.38
C GLY A 82 17.60 14.20 22.02
N ASP A 83 16.94 13.11 21.68
CA ASP A 83 15.62 12.70 22.19
C ASP A 83 14.44 13.56 21.71
N TYR A 84 14.65 14.47 20.76
CA TYR A 84 13.56 15.25 20.18
C TYR A 84 12.87 14.50 19.05
N LEU A 85 11.53 14.57 19.05
CA LEU A 85 10.71 14.12 17.92
C LEU A 85 10.87 15.10 16.72
N PRO A 86 10.71 14.60 15.48
CA PRO A 86 10.66 15.48 14.32
C PRO A 86 9.49 16.46 14.45
N LYS A 87 9.67 17.64 13.88
CA LYS A 87 8.63 18.66 13.82
C LYS A 87 7.41 18.15 13.04
N ASP A 88 6.25 18.65 13.38
CA ASP A 88 5.00 18.30 12.69
C ASP A 88 5.06 18.72 11.21
N GLY A 89 5.41 19.96 10.96
CA GLY A 89 5.37 20.60 9.66
C GLY A 89 3.96 21.03 9.25
N ALA A 90 3.86 21.82 8.20
CA ALA A 90 2.57 22.31 7.72
C ALA A 90 1.70 21.17 7.15
N PRO A 91 0.36 21.19 7.34
CA PRO A 91 -0.55 20.16 6.88
C PRO A 91 -0.51 19.87 5.39
N ASN A 92 -0.12 20.85 4.57
CA ASN A 92 0.00 20.71 3.11
C ASN A 92 1.39 20.23 2.64
N GLY A 93 2.30 19.90 3.55
CA GLY A 93 3.64 19.43 3.21
C GLY A 93 4.57 20.49 2.61
N THR A 94 4.28 21.77 2.80
CA THR A 94 5.05 22.88 2.21
C THR A 94 6.16 23.44 3.11
N SER A 95 6.22 23.05 4.37
CA SER A 95 7.30 23.47 5.26
C SER A 95 8.67 23.08 4.68
N ILE A 96 9.61 24.04 4.73
CA ILE A 96 10.98 23.88 4.26
C ILE A 96 11.96 23.73 5.43
N ASN A 97 11.59 24.21 6.62
CA ASN A 97 12.44 24.32 7.80
C ASN A 97 12.17 23.22 8.85
N GLY A 98 11.64 22.07 8.41
CA GLY A 98 11.33 20.94 9.25
C GLY A 98 9.90 20.42 9.05
N GLY A 99 9.68 19.22 9.50
CA GLY A 99 8.44 18.47 9.38
C GLY A 99 8.76 17.00 9.15
N TRP A 100 7.97 16.09 9.67
CA TRP A 100 8.23 14.67 9.56
C TRP A 100 8.52 14.23 8.10
N TYR A 101 7.89 14.87 7.13
CA TYR A 101 8.06 14.62 5.70
C TYR A 101 9.32 15.27 5.08
N VAL A 102 10.08 16.03 5.89
CA VAL A 102 11.39 16.58 5.56
C VAL A 102 12.48 15.87 6.34
N ASP A 103 12.24 15.63 7.62
CA ASP A 103 13.23 15.17 8.59
C ASP A 103 13.41 13.65 8.56
N LEU A 104 12.34 12.87 8.35
CA LEU A 104 12.40 11.40 8.37
C LEU A 104 12.81 10.74 7.04
N PRO A 105 12.52 11.27 5.85
CA PRO A 105 12.85 10.60 4.58
C PRO A 105 14.31 10.19 4.42
N PRO A 106 15.32 10.98 4.85
CA PRO A 106 16.72 10.58 4.75
C PRO A 106 17.03 9.24 5.43
N TYR A 107 16.37 8.92 6.56
CA TYR A 107 16.53 7.65 7.27
C TYR A 107 15.97 6.44 6.52
N LEU A 108 15.13 6.67 5.51
CA LEU A 108 14.59 5.67 4.60
C LEU A 108 15.25 5.69 3.21
N ASN A 109 16.34 6.46 3.07
CA ASN A 109 16.98 6.72 1.77
C ASN A 109 15.99 7.29 0.73
N LEU A 110 15.05 8.12 1.20
CA LEU A 110 14.05 8.81 0.39
C LEU A 110 14.39 10.30 0.30
N LYS A 111 13.98 10.92 -0.79
CA LYS A 111 14.00 12.37 -0.92
C LYS A 111 12.91 13.02 -0.05
N PRO A 112 13.12 14.21 0.49
CA PRO A 112 12.08 15.00 1.14
C PRO A 112 10.86 15.18 0.23
N TYR A 113 9.67 15.25 0.82
CA TYR A 113 8.42 15.34 0.05
C TYR A 113 8.41 16.47 -0.98
N ARG A 114 8.96 17.63 -0.64
CA ARG A 114 9.05 18.79 -1.53
C ARG A 114 9.83 18.55 -2.82
N GLU A 115 10.74 17.60 -2.83
CA GLU A 115 11.60 17.27 -3.97
C GLU A 115 10.98 16.23 -4.90
N MET A 116 9.82 15.69 -4.52
CA MET A 116 9.08 14.73 -5.32
C MET A 116 8.35 15.44 -6.47
N ARG A 117 8.77 15.18 -7.69
CA ARG A 117 8.22 15.82 -8.91
C ARG A 117 6.73 15.54 -9.11
N TRP A 118 6.27 14.33 -8.83
CA TRP A 118 4.86 13.93 -8.93
C TRP A 118 3.92 14.76 -8.05
N ARG A 119 4.44 15.51 -7.09
CA ARG A 119 3.68 16.43 -6.22
C ARG A 119 3.10 17.61 -7.00
N THR A 120 3.85 18.13 -7.95
CA THR A 120 3.49 19.33 -8.75
C THR A 120 3.18 18.99 -10.20
N ASN A 121 3.60 17.83 -10.69
CA ASN A 121 3.36 17.37 -12.05
C ASN A 121 2.41 16.18 -12.05
N ALA A 122 1.16 16.39 -12.47
CA ALA A 122 0.12 15.35 -12.51
C ALA A 122 0.40 14.25 -13.56
N GLU A 123 1.25 14.52 -14.54
CA GLU A 123 1.64 13.56 -15.58
C GLU A 123 2.73 12.61 -15.12
N GLU A 124 3.47 12.99 -14.08
CA GLU A 124 4.56 12.16 -13.59
C GLU A 124 4.02 10.94 -12.85
N ARG A 125 4.58 9.78 -13.20
CA ARG A 125 4.17 8.51 -12.62
C ARG A 125 4.60 8.42 -11.15
N ILE A 126 3.62 8.24 -10.28
CA ILE A 126 3.88 8.02 -8.86
C ILE A 126 4.42 6.60 -8.67
N ASP A 127 5.61 6.50 -8.10
CA ASP A 127 6.12 5.21 -7.62
C ASP A 127 5.42 4.82 -6.32
N ARG A 128 4.42 3.94 -6.44
CA ARG A 128 3.63 3.45 -5.30
C ARG A 128 4.37 2.44 -4.42
N SER A 129 5.59 2.02 -4.79
CA SER A 129 6.42 1.16 -3.95
C SER A 129 6.99 1.92 -2.75
N LEU A 130 7.17 3.23 -2.88
CA LEU A 130 7.72 4.09 -1.83
C LEU A 130 6.87 4.09 -0.56
N ALA A 131 7.51 4.36 0.57
CA ALA A 131 6.87 4.41 1.89
C ALA A 131 5.74 5.46 2.01
N TRP A 132 5.66 6.42 1.10
CA TRP A 132 4.63 7.45 1.05
C TRP A 132 3.20 6.93 0.80
N PHE A 133 3.04 5.79 0.14
CA PHE A 133 1.76 5.38 -0.43
C PHE A 133 1.23 4.08 0.14
N CYS A 134 0.00 4.10 0.64
CA CYS A 134 -0.75 2.89 0.94
C CYS A 134 -1.38 2.34 -0.37
N PRO A 135 -1.10 1.10 -0.80
CA PRO A 135 -1.67 0.53 -2.02
C PRO A 135 -3.19 0.37 -1.98
N SER A 136 -3.80 0.33 -0.79
CA SER A 136 -5.25 0.30 -0.63
C SER A 136 -5.90 1.67 -0.83
N ASN A 137 -5.15 2.77 -0.74
CA ASN A 137 -5.71 4.10 -0.92
C ASN A 137 -5.72 4.48 -2.41
N PRO A 138 -6.91 4.56 -3.05
CA PRO A 138 -7.01 4.87 -4.47
C PRO A 138 -6.75 6.34 -4.78
N ARG A 139 -6.80 7.22 -3.78
CA ARG A 139 -6.66 8.66 -3.99
C ARG A 139 -5.26 9.01 -4.45
N ARG A 140 -5.17 9.92 -5.40
CA ARG A 140 -3.90 10.46 -5.90
C ARG A 140 -3.56 11.79 -5.25
N SER A 141 -4.55 12.68 -5.14
CA SER A 141 -4.41 14.01 -4.57
C SER A 141 -5.80 14.58 -4.23
N ASN A 142 -5.86 15.50 -3.28
CA ASN A 142 -7.02 16.35 -3.04
C ASN A 142 -6.87 17.74 -3.73
N GLY A 143 -5.92 17.85 -4.65
CA GLY A 143 -5.54 19.10 -5.30
C GLY A 143 -4.27 19.75 -4.71
N ASN A 144 -4.03 19.63 -3.42
CA ASN A 144 -2.90 20.25 -2.72
C ASN A 144 -2.01 19.24 -2.00
N ASN A 145 -2.56 18.10 -1.56
CA ASN A 145 -1.89 17.17 -0.67
C ASN A 145 -2.01 15.73 -1.19
N LEU A 146 -0.99 14.93 -0.91
CA LEU A 146 -0.98 13.51 -1.24
C LEU A 146 -0.30 12.71 -0.13
N PHE A 147 -0.77 12.84 1.08
CA PHE A 147 -0.28 12.04 2.19
C PHE A 147 -1.27 10.93 2.53
N HIS A 148 -0.88 9.69 2.26
CA HIS A 148 -1.68 8.53 2.66
C HIS A 148 -1.58 8.24 4.15
N TYR A 149 -0.52 8.72 4.78
CA TYR A 149 -0.31 8.70 6.23
C TYR A 149 -0.27 10.13 6.75
N CYS A 150 -0.92 10.34 7.88
CA CYS A 150 -1.02 11.63 8.55
C CYS A 150 -0.36 11.55 9.92
N LEU A 151 0.43 12.55 10.27
CA LEU A 151 1.00 12.67 11.60
C LEU A 151 -0.04 13.25 12.55
N ASN A 152 -0.07 12.77 13.78
CA ASN A 152 -0.91 13.29 14.83
C ASN A 152 -0.34 14.61 15.37
N GLU A 153 -1.01 15.74 15.09
CA GLU A 153 -0.58 17.08 15.50
C GLU A 153 -0.66 17.33 17.02
N TYR A 154 -1.39 16.49 17.75
CA TYR A 154 -1.60 16.65 19.20
C TYR A 154 -0.63 15.86 20.07
N VAL A 155 0.39 15.26 19.51
CA VAL A 155 1.44 14.61 20.32
C VAL A 155 2.13 15.61 21.24
N ASN A 156 2.26 16.87 20.79
CA ASN A 156 2.73 17.99 21.61
C ASN A 156 1.72 18.50 22.65
N LYS A 157 0.54 17.89 22.79
CA LYS A 157 -0.56 18.24 23.69
C LYS A 157 -1.29 19.54 23.38
N THR A 158 -0.75 20.38 22.54
CA THR A 158 -1.24 21.73 22.28
C THR A 158 -1.85 21.91 20.89
N GLY A 159 -1.48 21.03 19.93
CA GLY A 159 -1.84 21.21 18.52
C GLY A 159 -1.16 22.42 17.86
N ILE A 160 -0.10 22.96 18.49
CA ILE A 160 0.69 24.07 17.95
C ILE A 160 1.75 23.49 17.02
N GLU A 161 1.73 23.91 15.77
CA GLU A 161 2.72 23.48 14.77
C GLU A 161 4.17 23.69 15.26
N ASN A 162 4.99 22.68 15.05
CA ASN A 162 6.44 22.71 15.34
C ASN A 162 6.84 22.92 16.80
N ALA A 163 5.96 22.70 17.76
CA ALA A 163 6.38 22.71 19.15
C ALA A 163 7.36 21.57 19.43
N PRO A 164 8.54 21.85 20.01
CA PRO A 164 9.54 20.83 20.31
C PRO A 164 9.05 19.87 21.39
N ILE A 165 9.22 18.56 21.17
CA ILE A 165 8.79 17.52 22.09
C ILE A 165 9.93 16.53 22.31
N LEU A 166 10.21 16.25 23.59
CA LEU A 166 11.11 15.15 23.96
C LEU A 166 10.31 13.85 23.95
N TYR A 167 10.85 12.83 23.27
CA TYR A 167 10.27 11.48 23.24
C TYR A 167 10.08 10.92 24.66
N SER A 168 11.10 11.10 25.52
CA SER A 168 11.07 10.65 26.92
C SER A 168 10.04 11.36 27.80
N SER A 169 9.52 12.51 27.36
CA SER A 169 8.44 13.20 28.09
C SER A 169 7.07 12.54 27.95
N LEU A 170 6.93 11.61 27.01
CA LEU A 170 5.67 10.92 26.70
C LEU A 170 5.57 9.63 27.52
N LYS A 171 4.55 9.56 28.39
CA LYS A 171 4.43 8.50 29.41
C LYS A 171 4.07 7.13 28.87
N ILE A 172 3.30 7.08 27.75
CA ILE A 172 2.77 5.81 27.21
C ILE A 172 2.98 5.77 25.69
N PRO A 173 4.23 5.64 25.21
CA PRO A 173 4.52 5.61 23.78
C PRO A 173 3.79 4.50 23.02
N SER A 174 3.57 3.35 23.66
CA SER A 174 2.87 2.19 23.10
C SER A 174 1.36 2.39 22.85
N LYS A 175 0.77 3.47 23.37
CA LYS A 175 -0.62 3.83 23.12
C LYS A 175 -0.75 5.19 22.43
N THR A 176 0.33 5.97 22.37
CA THR A 176 0.33 7.29 21.73
C THR A 176 0.37 7.11 20.22
N VAL A 177 -0.69 7.59 19.56
CA VAL A 177 -0.80 7.56 18.10
C VAL A 177 0.22 8.53 17.51
N TRP A 178 1.04 8.02 16.57
CA TRP A 178 2.06 8.82 15.89
C TRP A 178 1.67 9.11 14.43
N LEU A 179 1.61 8.08 13.58
CA LEU A 179 1.15 8.18 12.19
C LEU A 179 -0.02 7.23 11.97
N PHE A 180 -0.95 7.60 11.10
CA PHE A 180 -2.13 6.80 10.82
C PHE A 180 -2.59 6.91 9.37
N ASP A 181 -3.31 5.90 8.88
CA ASP A 181 -3.96 5.93 7.56
C ASP A 181 -4.96 7.09 7.46
N SER A 182 -4.71 8.03 6.56
CA SER A 182 -5.49 9.25 6.40
C SER A 182 -6.53 9.16 5.29
N LYS A 183 -7.74 9.71 5.54
CA LYS A 183 -8.79 9.83 4.52
C LYS A 183 -8.70 11.12 3.70
N ASN A 184 -8.13 12.20 4.27
CA ASN A 184 -8.15 13.54 3.69
C ASN A 184 -6.82 13.97 3.09
N LEU A 185 -5.79 13.11 3.20
CA LEU A 185 -4.46 13.29 2.63
C LEU A 185 -3.63 14.49 3.16
N PRO A 186 -3.89 15.09 4.35
CA PRO A 186 -2.96 16.06 4.92
C PRO A 186 -1.71 15.35 5.45
N ALA A 187 -0.60 16.08 5.53
CA ALA A 187 0.62 15.59 6.16
C ALA A 187 0.49 15.48 7.68
N VAL A 188 -0.22 16.44 8.27
CA VAL A 188 -0.42 16.60 9.71
C VAL A 188 -1.89 16.87 9.99
N GLY A 189 -2.41 16.31 11.04
CA GLY A 189 -3.80 16.49 11.41
C GLY A 189 -4.20 15.72 12.66
N TYR A 190 -5.48 15.72 12.96
CA TYR A 190 -6.03 15.16 14.17
C TYR A 190 -6.92 13.93 13.92
N TRP A 191 -7.40 13.31 14.98
CA TRP A 191 -8.15 12.04 14.98
C TRP A 191 -9.29 11.94 13.96
N ASN A 192 -9.97 13.02 13.60
CA ASN A 192 -11.04 12.99 12.60
C ASN A 192 -10.55 12.73 11.16
N PHE A 193 -9.24 12.84 10.90
CA PHE A 193 -8.67 12.53 9.60
C PHE A 193 -8.36 11.06 9.40
N ILE A 194 -8.49 10.23 10.45
CA ILE A 194 -8.27 8.80 10.33
C ILE A 194 -9.27 8.15 9.35
N HIS A 195 -8.77 7.22 8.56
CA HIS A 195 -9.60 6.48 7.60
C HIS A 195 -10.43 5.40 8.33
N THR A 196 -11.73 5.31 8.00
CA THR A 196 -12.64 4.35 8.65
C THR A 196 -12.81 3.05 7.89
N ASN A 197 -12.44 3.00 6.60
CA ASN A 197 -12.73 1.83 5.75
C ASN A 197 -11.64 1.58 4.70
N ILE A 198 -10.36 1.68 5.05
CA ILE A 198 -9.30 1.43 4.07
C ILE A 198 -8.80 -0.02 4.11
N HIS A 199 -8.86 -0.66 5.29
CA HIS A 199 -8.36 -2.00 5.56
C HIS A 199 -9.44 -2.89 6.20
N GLY A 200 -10.53 -3.15 5.48
CA GLY A 200 -11.63 -3.99 5.97
C GLY A 200 -12.28 -3.41 7.23
N ASN A 201 -12.91 -2.24 7.11
CA ASN A 201 -13.55 -1.50 8.19
C ASN A 201 -12.57 -1.11 9.31
N GLY A 202 -11.45 -0.49 8.95
CA GLY A 202 -10.47 -0.02 9.90
C GLY A 202 -9.30 0.68 9.24
N ALA A 203 -8.29 1.02 10.03
CA ALA A 203 -7.05 1.67 9.63
C ALA A 203 -5.85 1.04 10.34
N ASN A 204 -4.67 1.14 9.74
CA ASN A 204 -3.42 0.89 10.43
C ASN A 204 -2.99 2.15 11.16
N ILE A 205 -2.47 1.98 12.36
CA ILE A 205 -1.98 3.04 13.24
C ILE A 205 -0.58 2.65 13.67
N LEU A 206 0.35 3.57 13.46
CA LEU A 206 1.70 3.51 14.01
C LEU A 206 1.69 4.24 15.35
N PHE A 207 2.20 3.59 16.35
CA PHE A 207 2.42 4.14 17.68
C PHE A 207 3.83 4.69 17.84
N LEU A 208 4.00 5.53 18.82
CA LEU A 208 5.25 6.24 19.02
C LEU A 208 6.43 5.34 19.38
N ASP A 209 6.18 4.17 19.97
CA ASP A 209 7.20 3.13 20.23
C ASP A 209 7.63 2.35 18.97
N GLY A 210 7.04 2.65 17.80
CA GLY A 210 7.36 2.05 16.51
C GLY A 210 6.49 0.84 16.14
N HIS A 211 5.63 0.32 17.04
CA HIS A 211 4.74 -0.77 16.64
C HIS A 211 3.57 -0.27 15.78
N VAL A 212 3.10 -1.14 14.89
CA VAL A 212 1.93 -0.86 14.04
C VAL A 212 0.84 -1.87 14.34
N LYS A 213 -0.36 -1.38 14.61
CA LYS A 213 -1.54 -2.20 14.84
C LYS A 213 -2.70 -1.74 13.97
N ARG A 214 -3.42 -2.70 13.40
CA ARG A 214 -4.70 -2.41 12.75
C ARG A 214 -5.79 -2.34 13.81
N HIS A 215 -6.52 -1.24 13.82
CA HIS A 215 -7.73 -1.06 14.61
C HIS A 215 -8.98 -1.10 13.74
N ARG A 216 -10.06 -1.67 14.28
CA ARG A 216 -11.38 -1.60 13.63
C ARG A 216 -11.94 -0.20 13.82
N SER A 217 -12.69 0.29 12.83
CA SER A 217 -13.26 1.64 12.93
C SER A 217 -14.18 1.84 14.14
N SER A 218 -14.88 0.80 14.59
CA SER A 218 -15.71 0.84 15.80
C SER A 218 -14.92 1.14 17.10
N GLU A 219 -13.63 0.90 17.11
CA GLU A 219 -12.77 1.16 18.27
C GLU A 219 -12.46 2.65 18.44
N TYR A 220 -12.33 3.39 17.33
CA TYR A 220 -11.91 4.79 17.33
C TYR A 220 -12.91 5.74 16.67
N TRP A 221 -13.99 5.26 16.05
CA TRP A 221 -14.98 6.08 15.37
C TRP A 221 -16.37 5.90 15.98
N ASP A 222 -17.04 7.02 16.22
CA ASP A 222 -18.44 7.06 16.58
C ASP A 222 -19.26 7.35 15.31
N TYR A 223 -20.09 6.39 14.90
CA TYR A 223 -20.88 6.49 13.68
C TYR A 223 -22.11 7.40 13.84
N ASP A 224 -22.61 7.58 15.06
CA ASP A 224 -23.77 8.41 15.34
C ASP A 224 -23.39 9.89 15.27
N SER A 225 -22.33 10.29 15.95
CA SER A 225 -21.80 11.65 15.91
C SER A 225 -20.96 11.95 14.65
N LYS A 226 -20.59 10.92 13.88
CA LYS A 226 -19.68 11.00 12.70
C LYS A 226 -18.32 11.61 13.04
N LYS A 227 -17.83 11.37 14.24
CA LYS A 227 -16.54 11.86 14.75
C LYS A 227 -15.69 10.71 15.29
N ALA A 228 -14.37 10.90 15.28
CA ALA A 228 -13.48 9.99 15.97
C ALA A 228 -13.46 10.30 17.48
N LYS A 229 -13.26 9.26 18.27
CA LYS A 229 -13.08 9.36 19.73
C LYS A 229 -11.70 9.96 20.01
N ILE A 230 -11.63 10.95 20.87
CA ILE A 230 -10.38 11.68 21.15
C ILE A 230 -9.36 10.77 21.82
N ASN A 231 -9.76 10.05 22.88
CA ASN A 231 -8.91 9.05 23.53
C ASN A 231 -9.76 7.82 23.87
N THR A 232 -9.15 6.67 23.79
CA THR A 232 -9.74 5.37 24.22
C THR A 232 -8.76 4.63 25.11
N ALA A 233 -9.13 3.46 25.61
CA ALA A 233 -8.25 2.65 26.44
C ALA A 233 -6.91 2.28 25.74
N ASP A 234 -6.94 2.14 24.40
CA ASP A 234 -5.81 1.67 23.60
C ASP A 234 -5.24 2.71 22.62
N LEU A 235 -5.90 3.87 22.45
CA LEU A 235 -5.50 4.93 21.53
C LEU A 235 -5.48 6.25 22.26
N ILE A 236 -4.31 6.86 22.35
CA ILE A 236 -4.10 8.19 22.93
C ILE A 236 -3.67 9.15 21.83
N TRP A 237 -4.53 10.11 21.52
CA TRP A 237 -4.26 11.17 20.55
C TRP A 237 -3.65 12.42 21.21
N ILE A 238 -4.04 12.67 22.45
CA ILE A 238 -3.51 13.76 23.28
C ILE A 238 -2.88 13.11 24.51
N PRO A 239 -1.54 12.88 24.50
CA PRO A 239 -0.82 12.18 25.57
C PRO A 239 -0.60 13.02 26.83
#